data_6fce06cc7a3c7e8eba94a82285871198
#
_entry.id   6fce06cc7a3c7e8eba94a82285871198
#
_cell.length_a   1.000
_cell.length_b   1.000
_cell.length_c   1.000
_cell.angle_alpha   90.00
_cell.angle_beta   90.00
_cell.angle_gamma   90.00
#
_symmetry.space_group_name_H-M   'P 1'
#
loop_
_entity.id
_entity.type
_entity.pdbx_description
1 polymer ?
#
loop_
_entity_poly.entity_id
_entity_poly.type
_entity_poly.pdbx_seq_one_letter_code
_entity_poly.pdbx_strand_id
1 'polypeptide(L)'
;MVNFPKQPQQDERTERTERTERIIIDVPLDYSALFNTLIDAFQQSAYHKGKERHGNGLPFVDQPIFTIGKLFGPGFAGGQATKKLQEAIGMAERGDREAARKEALGAIVYAASLAHLWKG
;
A
#
# COMPACT_ATOMS: atom_id res chain seq x y z
N MET A 1 -7.14 -33.31 -3.61
CA MET A 1 -7.57 -32.72 -3.49
C MET A 1 -7.96 -32.41 -3.04
N VAL A 2 -7.79 -32.68 -3.04
CA VAL A 2 -8.33 -32.23 -2.70
C VAL A 2 -8.66 -31.87 -2.32
N ASN A 3 -8.59 -32.08 -2.04
CA ASN A 3 -9.13 -31.60 -1.65
C ASN A 3 -9.48 -31.23 -1.53
N PHE A 4 -9.23 -31.36 -1.09
CA PHE A 4 -9.72 -30.67 -0.99
C PHE A 4 -10.61 -30.36 -0.72
N PRO A 5 -11.04 -30.44 0.20
CA PRO A 5 -12.36 -29.96 -0.10
C PRO A 5 -12.90 -28.95 0.82
N LYS A 6 -12.42 -28.82 1.89
CA LYS A 6 -12.61 -27.60 2.65
C LYS A 6 -12.09 -26.40 1.89
N GLN A 7 -11.37 -26.77 0.92
CA GLN A 7 -10.78 -25.81 0.04
C GLN A 7 -11.78 -25.02 -0.77
N PRO A 8 -12.87 -25.65 -1.27
CA PRO A 8 -13.82 -24.87 -2.06
C PRO A 8 -14.34 -23.64 -1.35
N GLN A 9 -14.67 -23.79 -0.09
CA GLN A 9 -15.17 -22.64 0.64
C GLN A 9 -14.11 -21.59 0.87
N GLN A 10 -12.91 -22.06 1.17
CA GLN A 10 -11.80 -21.15 1.36
C GLN A 10 -11.43 -20.47 0.05
N ASP A 11 -11.47 -21.23 -1.04
CA ASP A 11 -11.18 -20.67 -2.35
C ASP A 11 -12.19 -19.63 -2.74
N GLU A 12 -13.44 -19.87 -2.42
CA GLU A 12 -14.48 -18.93 -2.74
C GLU A 12 -14.27 -17.61 -2.03
N ARG A 13 -13.91 -17.66 -0.76
CA ARG A 13 -13.64 -16.45 -0.01
C ARG A 13 -12.41 -15.74 -0.53
N THR A 14 -11.39 -16.50 -0.88
CA THR A 14 -10.18 -15.94 -1.45
C THR A 14 -10.48 -15.23 -2.76
N GLU A 15 -11.32 -15.84 -3.58
CA GLU A 15 -11.68 -15.24 -4.85
C GLU A 15 -12.39 -13.90 -4.67
N ARG A 16 -13.25 -13.81 -3.67
CA ARG A 16 -13.96 -12.56 -3.43
C ARG A 16 -13.04 -11.44 -2.98
N THR A 17 -12.04 -11.79 -2.13
CA THR A 17 -11.14 -10.76 -1.61
C THR A 17 -9.94 -10.51 -2.50
N GLU A 18 -9.65 -11.46 -3.40
CA GLU A 18 -8.46 -11.39 -4.23
C GLU A 18 -8.81 -11.34 -5.70
N ARG A 19 -9.95 -10.78 -6.01
CA ARG A 19 -10.26 -10.53 -7.41
C ARG A 19 -9.21 -9.60 -7.98
N THR A 20 -8.74 -9.92 -9.18
CA THR A 20 -7.66 -9.16 -9.79
C THR A 20 -8.08 -8.63 -11.14
N GLU A 21 -7.45 -7.57 -11.51
CA GLU A 21 -7.60 -6.93 -12.79
C GLU A 21 -6.23 -6.85 -13.43
N ARG A 22 -6.15 -7.12 -14.72
CA ARG A 22 -4.87 -7.04 -15.41
C ARG A 22 -4.75 -5.68 -16.07
N ILE A 23 -3.69 -4.99 -15.78
CA ILE A 23 -3.44 -3.66 -16.31
C ILE A 23 -2.13 -3.69 -17.09
N ILE A 24 -2.16 -3.23 -18.34
CA ILE A 24 -0.99 -3.17 -19.19
C ILE A 24 -0.67 -1.70 -19.43
N ILE A 25 0.57 -1.33 -19.15
CA ILE A 25 1.00 0.06 -19.29
C ILE A 25 2.40 0.10 -19.91
N ASP A 26 2.58 0.99 -20.87
CA ASP A 26 3.90 1.25 -21.44
C ASP A 26 4.66 2.19 -20.54
N VAL A 27 5.90 1.84 -20.20
CA VAL A 27 6.73 2.62 -19.31
C VAL A 27 7.92 3.17 -20.09
N PRO A 28 8.03 4.51 -20.21
CA PRO A 28 9.23 5.07 -20.85
C PRO A 28 10.47 4.63 -20.09
N LEU A 29 11.51 4.27 -20.82
CA LEU A 29 12.72 3.76 -20.19
C LEU A 29 13.31 4.75 -19.19
N ASP A 30 13.21 6.04 -19.49
CA ASP A 30 13.76 7.08 -18.62
C ASP A 30 13.09 7.10 -17.26
N TYR A 31 11.91 6.52 -17.14
CA TYR A 31 11.13 6.56 -15.90
C TYR A 31 10.99 5.20 -15.25
N SER A 32 11.76 4.20 -15.70
CA SER A 32 11.66 2.85 -15.15
C SER A 32 11.92 2.83 -13.63
N ALA A 33 12.89 3.60 -13.16
CA ALA A 33 13.21 3.61 -11.74
C ALA A 33 12.04 4.13 -10.91
N LEU A 34 11.39 5.19 -11.38
CA LEU A 34 10.23 5.70 -10.67
C LEU A 34 9.10 4.69 -10.70
N PHE A 35 8.83 4.13 -11.86
CA PHE A 35 7.75 3.17 -11.99
C PHE A 35 7.97 1.97 -11.07
N ASN A 36 9.18 1.41 -11.09
CA ASN A 36 9.48 0.23 -10.27
C ASN A 36 9.36 0.53 -8.79
N THR A 37 9.76 1.72 -8.37
CA THR A 37 9.63 2.12 -6.97
C THR A 37 8.17 2.25 -6.57
N LEU A 38 7.34 2.82 -7.45
CA LEU A 38 5.90 2.91 -7.17
C LEU A 38 5.27 1.52 -7.11
N ILE A 39 5.71 0.60 -7.97
CA ILE A 39 5.23 -0.78 -7.91
C ILE A 39 5.63 -1.44 -6.60
N ASP A 40 6.84 -1.18 -6.11
CA ASP A 40 7.27 -1.74 -4.83
C ASP A 40 6.40 -1.22 -3.69
N ALA A 41 6.05 0.06 -3.72
CA ALA A 41 5.14 0.61 -2.71
C ALA A 41 3.76 -0.04 -2.80
N PHE A 42 3.27 -0.22 -4.01
CA PHE A 42 1.99 -0.89 -4.23
C PHE A 42 2.02 -2.31 -3.68
N GLN A 43 3.06 -3.07 -4.01
CA GLN A 43 3.13 -4.46 -3.57
C GLN A 43 3.25 -4.57 -2.05
N GLN A 44 4.02 -3.69 -1.43
CA GLN A 44 4.13 -3.69 0.02
C GLN A 44 2.78 -3.46 0.68
N SER A 45 1.97 -2.58 0.12
CA SER A 45 0.65 -2.26 0.66
C SER A 45 -0.36 -3.36 0.37
N ALA A 46 -0.34 -3.93 -0.84
CA ALA A 46 -1.40 -4.81 -1.29
C ALA A 46 -1.17 -6.28 -0.94
N TYR A 47 0.09 -6.72 -0.93
CA TYR A 47 0.39 -8.14 -0.85
C TYR A 47 1.20 -8.57 0.37
N HIS A 48 1.76 -7.61 1.10
CA HIS A 48 2.59 -7.95 2.25
C HIS A 48 1.85 -7.61 3.52
N LYS A 49 2.58 -7.56 4.62
CA LYS A 49 1.96 -7.35 5.91
C LYS A 49 1.23 -6.02 6.03
N GLY A 50 1.52 -5.09 5.10
CA GLY A 50 0.83 -3.81 5.10
C GLY A 50 -0.68 -3.96 5.00
N LYS A 51 -1.14 -4.87 4.13
CA LYS A 51 -2.58 -5.06 3.98
C LYS A 51 -3.22 -5.60 5.25
N GLU A 52 -2.55 -6.53 5.93
CA GLU A 52 -3.08 -7.09 7.17
C GLU A 52 -2.99 -6.12 8.34
N ARG A 53 -1.82 -5.46 8.47
CA ARG A 53 -1.56 -4.63 9.63
C ARG A 53 -2.27 -3.29 9.59
N HIS A 54 -2.39 -2.72 8.41
CA HIS A 54 -2.92 -1.37 8.26
C HIS A 54 -4.25 -1.34 7.53
N GLY A 55 -4.53 -2.36 6.72
CA GLY A 55 -5.73 -2.38 5.90
C GLY A 55 -6.85 -3.24 6.45
N ASN A 56 -6.57 -4.08 7.45
CA ASN A 56 -7.56 -5.00 8.02
C ASN A 56 -8.21 -5.88 6.96
N GLY A 57 -7.49 -6.18 5.88
CA GLY A 57 -8.02 -7.01 4.81
C GLY A 57 -9.05 -6.33 3.92
N LEU A 58 -9.30 -5.04 4.12
CA LEU A 58 -10.32 -4.32 3.39
C LEU A 58 -9.79 -3.77 2.06
N PRO A 59 -10.67 -3.49 1.11
CA PRO A 59 -10.27 -2.77 -0.10
C PRO A 59 -9.61 -1.45 0.29
N PHE A 60 -8.70 -0.98 -0.54
CA PHE A 60 -7.89 0.20 -0.22
C PHE A 60 -8.75 1.38 0.21
N VAL A 61 -9.81 1.66 -0.55
CA VAL A 61 -10.65 2.85 -0.27
C VAL A 61 -11.48 2.72 1.00
N ASP A 62 -11.53 1.52 1.60
CA ASP A 62 -12.27 1.29 2.84
C ASP A 62 -11.35 1.14 4.04
N GLN A 63 -10.05 1.25 3.84
CA GLN A 63 -9.08 1.06 4.91
C GLN A 63 -9.00 2.30 5.80
N PRO A 64 -8.44 2.14 7.01
CA PRO A 64 -8.35 3.26 7.97
C PRO A 64 -7.68 4.50 7.40
N ILE A 65 -6.78 4.35 6.43
CA ILE A 65 -6.14 5.48 5.79
C ILE A 65 -7.20 6.43 5.20
N PHE A 66 -8.33 5.89 4.75
CA PHE A 66 -9.43 6.70 4.23
C PHE A 66 -10.48 7.01 5.29
N THR A 67 -10.86 6.03 6.10
CA THR A 67 -11.94 6.24 7.07
C THR A 67 -11.54 7.22 8.16
N ILE A 68 -10.29 7.15 8.64
CA ILE A 68 -9.80 8.13 9.60
C ILE A 68 -9.63 9.48 8.92
N GLY A 69 -9.19 9.47 7.65
CA GLY A 69 -9.05 10.70 6.90
C GLY A 69 -10.37 11.43 6.73
N LYS A 70 -11.46 10.69 6.60
CA LYS A 70 -12.78 11.34 6.52
C LYS A 70 -13.16 12.06 7.80
N LEU A 71 -12.69 11.53 8.95
CA LEU A 71 -13.00 12.16 10.23
C LEU A 71 -12.14 13.39 10.50
N PHE A 72 -10.86 13.33 10.13
CA PHE A 72 -9.90 14.34 10.53
C PHE A 72 -9.36 15.17 9.38
N GLY A 73 -9.76 14.84 8.15
CA GLY A 73 -9.34 15.59 6.98
C GLY A 73 -7.98 15.15 6.44
N PRO A 74 -7.50 15.84 5.40
CA PRO A 74 -6.27 15.45 4.72
C PRO A 74 -5.02 15.54 5.58
N GLY A 75 -5.08 16.28 6.68
CA GLY A 75 -3.96 16.37 7.59
C GLY A 75 -3.55 15.03 8.18
N PHE A 76 -4.49 14.09 8.28
CA PHE A 76 -4.14 12.77 8.80
C PHE A 76 -3.11 12.07 7.90
N ALA A 77 -3.43 11.94 6.60
CA ALA A 77 -2.51 11.25 5.70
C ALA A 77 -1.23 12.06 5.47
N GLY A 78 -1.35 13.38 5.39
CA GLY A 78 -0.17 14.24 5.25
C GLY A 78 0.76 14.13 6.44
N GLY A 79 0.18 14.09 7.64
CA GLY A 79 0.97 13.93 8.86
C GLY A 79 1.65 12.58 8.93
N GLN A 80 0.93 11.52 8.55
CA GLN A 80 1.50 10.18 8.54
C GLN A 80 2.63 10.06 7.53
N ALA A 81 2.46 10.61 6.34
CA ALA A 81 3.51 10.59 5.33
C ALA A 81 4.76 11.32 5.84
N THR A 82 4.55 12.48 6.45
CA THR A 82 5.66 13.26 7.00
C THR A 82 6.39 12.50 8.08
N LYS A 83 5.63 11.88 8.99
CA LYS A 83 6.23 11.11 10.07
C LYS A 83 7.06 9.95 9.53
N LYS A 84 6.52 9.23 8.54
CA LYS A 84 7.24 8.10 7.95
C LYS A 84 8.53 8.53 7.27
N LEU A 85 8.51 9.66 6.58
CA LEU A 85 9.72 10.18 5.94
C LEU A 85 10.76 10.56 6.97
N GLN A 86 10.34 11.19 8.06
CA GLN A 86 11.23 11.57 9.14
C GLN A 86 11.87 10.32 9.77
N GLU A 87 11.06 9.31 10.02
CA GLU A 87 11.55 8.05 10.59
C GLU A 87 12.50 7.35 9.64
N ALA A 88 12.20 7.39 8.33
CA ALA A 88 13.05 6.75 7.33
C ALA A 88 14.45 7.39 7.31
N ILE A 89 14.51 8.72 7.37
CA ILE A 89 15.78 9.41 7.38
C ILE A 89 16.61 9.01 8.61
N GLY A 90 15.96 8.95 9.78
CA GLY A 90 16.65 8.53 11.00
C GLY A 90 17.15 7.10 10.92
N MET A 91 16.34 6.19 10.37
CA MET A 91 16.75 4.79 10.20
C MET A 91 17.96 4.67 9.28
N ALA A 92 17.94 5.41 8.17
CA ALA A 92 19.05 5.36 7.22
C ALA A 92 20.33 5.90 7.86
N GLU A 93 20.21 6.96 8.66
CA GLU A 93 21.37 7.52 9.36
C GLU A 93 21.96 6.55 10.36
N ARG A 94 21.13 5.68 10.92
CA ARG A 94 21.62 4.65 11.83
C ARG A 94 22.09 3.39 11.12
N GLY A 95 22.12 3.41 9.79
CA GLY A 95 22.62 2.29 9.01
C GLY A 95 21.57 1.25 8.63
N ASP A 96 20.32 1.45 8.97
CA ASP A 96 19.25 0.49 8.65
C ASP A 96 18.52 0.91 7.39
N ARG A 97 19.17 0.69 6.25
CA ARG A 97 18.62 1.15 4.97
C ARG A 97 17.39 0.37 4.55
N GLU A 98 17.30 -0.89 4.94
CA GLU A 98 16.14 -1.69 4.58
C GLU A 98 14.88 -1.20 5.27
N ALA A 99 14.96 -0.95 6.57
CA ALA A 99 13.82 -0.42 7.31
C ALA A 99 13.45 0.98 6.81
N ALA A 100 14.47 1.80 6.52
CA ALA A 100 14.24 3.15 6.00
C ALA A 100 13.47 3.08 4.69
N ARG A 101 13.84 2.16 3.81
CA ARG A 101 13.17 2.05 2.51
C ARG A 101 11.70 1.67 2.69
N LYS A 102 11.42 0.73 3.60
CA LYS A 102 10.04 0.33 3.85
C LYS A 102 9.19 1.49 4.37
N GLU A 103 9.75 2.30 5.24
CA GLU A 103 9.03 3.48 5.73
C GLU A 103 8.78 4.49 4.62
N ALA A 104 9.77 4.70 3.76
CA ALA A 104 9.59 5.63 2.64
C ALA A 104 8.51 5.12 1.68
N LEU A 105 8.49 3.82 1.41
CA LEU A 105 7.45 3.23 0.56
C LEU A 105 6.07 3.41 1.19
N GLY A 106 5.98 3.31 2.52
CA GLY A 106 4.73 3.57 3.23
C GLY A 106 4.27 5.01 3.06
N ALA A 107 5.22 5.96 3.07
CA ALA A 107 4.88 7.37 2.86
C ALA A 107 4.28 7.59 1.48
N ILE A 108 4.76 6.86 0.47
CA ILE A 108 4.20 6.95 -0.89
C ILE A 108 2.72 6.56 -0.87
N VAL A 109 2.37 5.54 -0.12
CA VAL A 109 0.98 5.07 -0.06
C VAL A 109 0.08 6.13 0.57
N TYR A 110 0.55 6.79 1.64
CA TYR A 110 -0.23 7.87 2.24
C TYR A 110 -0.39 9.04 1.27
N ALA A 111 0.67 9.39 0.55
CA ALA A 111 0.57 10.44 -0.46
C ALA A 111 -0.41 10.05 -1.56
N ALA A 112 -0.38 8.77 -1.97
CA ALA A 112 -1.30 8.28 -2.98
C ALA A 112 -2.75 8.37 -2.53
N SER A 113 -3.02 8.15 -1.23
CA SER A 113 -4.38 8.27 -0.72
C SER A 113 -4.91 9.71 -0.86
N LEU A 114 -4.05 10.70 -0.63
CA LEU A 114 -4.45 12.08 -0.82
C LEU A 114 -4.71 12.39 -2.28
N ALA A 115 -3.82 11.92 -3.15
CA ALA A 115 -3.99 12.14 -4.58
C ALA A 115 -5.29 11.51 -5.07
N HIS A 116 -5.61 10.33 -4.56
CA HIS A 116 -6.86 9.67 -4.90
C HIS A 116 -8.07 10.46 -4.38
N LEU A 117 -7.98 10.93 -3.15
CA LEU A 117 -9.06 11.72 -2.54
C LEU A 117 -9.38 12.96 -3.36
N TRP A 118 -8.34 13.60 -3.90
CA TRP A 118 -8.48 14.84 -4.65
C TRP A 118 -8.66 14.63 -6.15
N LYS A 119 -8.95 13.42 -6.55
CA LYS A 119 -9.03 13.10 -7.96
C LYS A 119 -10.21 13.75 -8.65
N GLY A 120 -11.04 14.38 -7.97
CA GLY A 120 -12.13 15.10 -8.59
C GLY A 120 -13.37 14.28 -8.68
#